data_276674b016bafd52fc5dcdb14237ffa6
#
_entry.id   276674b016bafd52fc5dcdb14237ffa6
#
_cell.length_a   1.000
_cell.length_b   1.000
_cell.length_c   1.000
_cell.angle_alpha   90.00
_cell.angle_beta   90.00
_cell.angle_gamma   90.00
#
_symmetry.space_group_name_H-M   'P 1'
#
loop_
_entity.id
_entity.type
_entity.pdbx_description
1 polymer ?
#
loop_
_entity_poly.entity_id
_entity_poly.type
_entity_poly.pdbx_seq_one_letter_code
_entity_poly.pdbx_strand_id
1 'polypeptide(L)'
;MHPLIVRGYTAANCLGLGRNALYAALRDRRSGLATCAFESVDLQTHIGQVPDAELIPLRSDLNPFDCRNNRLAQLGLRQDNFEQSVARLRERYGAARIGVFVGTSTSGILQTEIAYRHRDPTTGALPPDFQYAHTHNNFSSAEFVQRYLQLTGPAVVVSSACSSSAKVFANAQRMIAAGLCDAAVVGGVDSLCLTTLYGFNSLQLVSTRPCRPFDADRDGISIGEAAGFVLLEKAGDRPTHDDVCLLGVGESCDDITCLRPIPRA
;
A
#
# COMPACT_ATOMS: atom_id res chain seq x y z
N MET A 1 -11.19 21.23 13.98
CA MET A 1 -10.15 20.25 13.57
C MET A 1 -9.10 21.07 12.81
N HIS A 2 -7.81 20.95 13.15
CA HIS A 2 -6.76 21.69 12.44
C HIS A 2 -6.42 20.93 11.15
N PRO A 3 -6.31 21.61 9.99
CA PRO A 3 -5.90 20.99 8.74
C PRO A 3 -4.46 20.48 8.85
N LEU A 4 -4.17 19.40 8.09
CA LEU A 4 -2.81 18.91 7.92
C LEU A 4 -2.32 19.24 6.51
N ILE A 5 -1.06 19.70 6.40
CA ILE A 5 -0.45 20.03 5.12
C ILE A 5 0.19 18.77 4.52
N VAL A 6 -0.01 18.58 3.22
CA VAL A 6 0.69 17.58 2.42
C VAL A 6 2.05 18.15 2.02
N ARG A 7 3.13 17.67 2.63
CA ARG A 7 4.51 18.11 2.34
C ARG A 7 5.17 17.36 1.19
N GLY A 8 4.62 16.23 0.82
CA GLY A 8 5.09 15.43 -0.29
C GLY A 8 4.24 14.19 -0.46
N TYR A 9 4.27 13.64 -1.65
CA TYR A 9 3.64 12.36 -1.94
C TYR A 9 4.41 11.63 -3.04
N THR A 10 4.24 10.31 -3.08
CA THR A 10 4.92 9.44 -4.02
C THR A 10 4.06 8.23 -4.35
N ALA A 11 4.30 7.60 -5.48
CA ALA A 11 3.62 6.38 -5.87
C ALA A 11 4.51 5.50 -6.76
N ALA A 12 4.29 4.19 -6.67
CA ALA A 12 4.81 3.18 -7.58
C ALA A 12 3.67 2.23 -7.94
N ASN A 13 3.38 2.03 -9.21
CA ASN A 13 2.32 1.15 -9.70
C ASN A 13 2.63 0.66 -11.12
N CYS A 14 1.71 -0.07 -11.73
CA CYS A 14 1.88 -0.59 -13.09
C CYS A 14 2.00 0.48 -14.21
N LEU A 15 1.71 1.75 -13.92
CA LEU A 15 1.90 2.85 -14.86
C LEU A 15 3.33 3.40 -14.81
N GLY A 16 4.09 3.08 -13.77
CA GLY A 16 5.47 3.49 -13.58
C GLY A 16 5.81 3.91 -12.15
N LEU A 17 7.02 4.39 -11.99
CA LEU A 17 7.59 4.78 -10.70
C LEU A 17 7.62 6.31 -10.60
N GLY A 18 7.06 6.83 -9.50
CA GLY A 18 7.02 8.26 -9.20
C GLY A 18 5.92 9.03 -9.93
N ARG A 19 5.69 10.25 -9.46
CA ARG A 19 4.61 11.15 -9.90
C ARG A 19 4.67 11.47 -11.40
N ASN A 20 5.87 11.70 -11.93
CA ASN A 20 6.02 12.11 -13.33
C ASN A 20 5.63 10.98 -14.29
N ALA A 21 6.01 9.73 -14.00
CA ALA A 21 5.62 8.58 -14.80
C ALA A 21 4.10 8.37 -14.76
N LEU A 22 3.52 8.47 -13.57
CA LEU A 22 2.07 8.36 -13.37
C LEU A 22 1.31 9.46 -14.09
N TYR A 23 1.76 10.72 -13.96
CA TYR A 23 1.14 11.87 -14.64
C TYR A 23 1.19 11.72 -16.17
N ALA A 24 2.35 11.32 -16.71
CA ALA A 24 2.51 11.10 -18.16
C ALA A 24 1.58 9.98 -18.64
N ALA A 25 1.49 8.87 -17.93
CA ALA A 25 0.61 7.77 -18.28
C ALA A 25 -0.88 8.17 -18.26
N LEU A 26 -1.31 8.93 -17.26
CA LEU A 26 -2.68 9.44 -17.16
C LEU A 26 -3.00 10.44 -18.28
N ARG A 27 -2.11 11.40 -18.53
CA ARG A 27 -2.24 12.36 -19.62
C ARG A 27 -2.37 11.68 -20.98
N ASP A 28 -1.53 10.68 -21.22
CA ASP A 28 -1.45 9.96 -22.48
C ASP A 28 -2.49 8.81 -22.57
N ARG A 29 -3.35 8.66 -21.52
CA ARG A 29 -4.38 7.60 -21.39
C ARG A 29 -3.80 6.20 -21.58
N ARG A 30 -2.59 5.94 -21.10
CA ARG A 30 -1.96 4.62 -21.15
C ARG A 30 -2.49 3.74 -20.04
N SER A 31 -2.80 2.49 -20.38
CA SER A 31 -3.05 1.44 -19.39
C SER A 31 -1.74 0.75 -19.03
N GLY A 32 -1.58 0.38 -17.76
CA GLY A 32 -0.51 -0.48 -17.29
C GLY A 32 -0.96 -1.94 -17.08
N LEU A 33 -2.20 -2.26 -17.45
CA LEU A 33 -2.72 -3.62 -17.34
C LEU A 33 -2.15 -4.52 -18.45
N ALA A 34 -1.69 -5.71 -18.07
CA ALA A 34 -1.19 -6.74 -18.97
C ALA A 34 -1.89 -8.08 -18.70
N THR A 35 -1.86 -8.98 -19.67
CA THR A 35 -2.33 -10.36 -19.46
C THR A 35 -1.63 -10.98 -18.25
N CYS A 36 -2.38 -11.68 -17.41
CA CYS A 36 -1.83 -12.30 -16.21
C CYS A 36 -0.80 -13.37 -16.57
N ALA A 37 0.42 -13.16 -16.10
CA ALA A 37 1.54 -14.10 -16.16
C ALA A 37 2.27 -14.12 -14.79
N PHE A 38 1.51 -13.98 -13.71
CA PHE A 38 2.04 -13.86 -12.36
C PHE A 38 2.16 -15.22 -11.69
N GLU A 39 3.38 -15.58 -11.28
CA GLU A 39 3.65 -16.83 -10.55
C GLU A 39 3.05 -18.06 -11.27
N SER A 40 2.40 -18.92 -10.52
CA SER A 40 1.69 -20.11 -11.03
C SER A 40 0.19 -19.87 -11.27
N VAL A 41 -0.23 -18.62 -11.46
CA VAL A 41 -1.63 -18.27 -11.68
C VAL A 41 -2.09 -18.69 -13.06
N ASP A 42 -3.14 -19.54 -13.11
CA ASP A 42 -3.82 -19.96 -14.33
C ASP A 42 -5.21 -19.33 -14.36
N LEU A 43 -5.26 -18.03 -14.62
CA LEU A 43 -6.50 -17.27 -14.77
C LEU A 43 -6.44 -16.41 -16.03
N GLN A 44 -7.50 -16.50 -16.82
CA GLN A 44 -7.66 -15.61 -17.97
C GLN A 44 -8.12 -14.23 -17.49
N THR A 45 -7.17 -13.36 -17.17
CA THR A 45 -7.41 -12.00 -16.69
C THR A 45 -6.28 -11.05 -17.03
N HIS A 46 -6.45 -9.76 -16.70
CA HIS A 46 -5.43 -8.74 -16.80
C HIS A 46 -5.08 -8.25 -15.39
N ILE A 47 -3.79 -7.98 -15.17
CA ILE A 47 -3.26 -7.53 -13.90
C ILE A 47 -2.45 -6.25 -14.05
N GLY A 48 -2.40 -5.46 -12.98
CA GLY A 48 -1.53 -4.30 -12.88
C GLY A 48 -0.28 -4.63 -12.07
N GLN A 49 0.73 -5.21 -12.68
CA GLN A 49 1.99 -5.58 -12.04
C GLN A 49 3.00 -4.43 -12.12
N VAL A 50 3.71 -4.16 -11.03
CA VAL A 50 4.85 -3.23 -11.02
C VAL A 50 6.05 -3.94 -11.64
N PRO A 51 6.64 -3.42 -12.73
CA PRO A 51 7.78 -4.05 -13.37
C PRO A 51 8.96 -4.21 -12.41
N ASP A 52 9.66 -5.32 -12.52
CA ASP A 52 10.95 -5.60 -11.84
C ASP A 52 10.92 -5.49 -10.30
N ALA A 53 9.74 -5.51 -9.67
CA ALA A 53 9.64 -5.43 -8.21
C ALA A 53 10.39 -6.56 -7.50
N GLU A 54 10.49 -7.74 -8.12
CA GLU A 54 11.26 -8.88 -7.60
C GLU A 54 12.77 -8.67 -7.65
N LEU A 55 13.26 -7.90 -8.62
CA LEU A 55 14.71 -7.74 -8.87
C LEU A 55 15.36 -6.71 -7.95
N ILE A 56 14.56 -5.97 -7.19
CA ILE A 56 15.07 -4.90 -6.34
C ILE A 56 15.34 -5.45 -4.94
N PRO A 57 16.61 -5.60 -4.54
CA PRO A 57 16.93 -6.06 -3.21
C PRO A 57 16.52 -5.01 -2.17
N LEU A 58 16.12 -5.44 -1.01
CA LEU A 58 15.99 -4.56 0.13
C LEU A 58 17.36 -4.05 0.59
N ARG A 59 17.37 -2.93 1.29
CA ARG A 59 18.55 -2.49 2.03
C ARG A 59 18.98 -3.60 2.99
N SER A 60 20.27 -3.90 3.04
CA SER A 60 20.81 -5.11 3.68
C SER A 60 20.44 -5.28 5.16
N ASP A 61 20.31 -4.17 5.89
CA ASP A 61 19.88 -4.19 7.30
C ASP A 61 18.39 -4.54 7.50
N LEU A 62 17.62 -4.60 6.41
CA LEU A 62 16.19 -4.94 6.38
C LEU A 62 15.89 -6.29 5.72
N ASN A 63 16.90 -7.09 5.46
CA ASN A 63 16.73 -8.43 4.85
C ASN A 63 15.70 -9.34 5.55
N PRO A 64 15.52 -9.33 6.89
CA PRO A 64 14.47 -10.13 7.53
C PRO A 64 13.04 -9.78 7.06
N PHE A 65 12.85 -8.56 6.56
CA PHE A 65 11.57 -8.07 6.03
C PHE A 65 11.36 -8.38 4.55
N ASP A 66 12.22 -9.18 3.92
CA ASP A 66 12.21 -9.38 2.49
C ASP A 66 10.97 -10.14 2.02
N CYS A 67 10.07 -9.40 1.41
CA CYS A 67 8.89 -9.88 0.70
C CYS A 67 8.52 -8.88 -0.41
N ARG A 68 7.74 -9.33 -1.39
CA ARG A 68 7.29 -8.49 -2.50
C ARG A 68 6.66 -7.18 -2.03
N ASN A 69 5.81 -7.24 -1.00
CA ASN A 69 5.12 -6.06 -0.47
C ASN A 69 6.10 -4.99 0.04
N ASN A 70 7.12 -5.39 0.80
CA ASN A 70 8.10 -4.47 1.35
C ASN A 70 9.10 -3.97 0.29
N ARG A 71 9.43 -4.78 -0.72
CA ARG A 71 10.17 -4.32 -1.91
C ARG A 71 9.40 -3.23 -2.66
N LEU A 72 8.08 -3.42 -2.82
CA LEU A 72 7.20 -2.44 -3.44
C LEU A 72 7.09 -1.16 -2.60
N ALA A 73 6.99 -1.28 -1.26
CA ALA A 73 7.05 -0.13 -0.36
C ALA A 73 8.36 0.65 -0.54
N GLN A 74 9.52 -0.04 -0.54
CA GLN A 74 10.82 0.59 -0.77
C GLN A 74 10.89 1.31 -2.13
N LEU A 75 10.34 0.70 -3.17
CA LEU A 75 10.25 1.32 -4.49
C LEU A 75 9.50 2.64 -4.46
N GLY A 76 8.33 2.66 -3.82
CA GLY A 76 7.54 3.88 -3.66
C GLY A 76 8.29 4.95 -2.86
N LEU A 77 8.87 4.58 -1.72
CA LEU A 77 9.58 5.51 -0.84
C LEU A 77 10.79 6.20 -1.51
N ARG A 78 11.45 5.52 -2.45
CA ARG A 78 12.61 6.04 -3.20
C ARG A 78 12.25 7.10 -4.25
N GLN A 79 10.98 7.24 -4.60
CA GLN A 79 10.57 8.15 -5.66
C GLN A 79 10.37 9.58 -5.13
N ASP A 80 10.37 10.54 -6.04
CA ASP A 80 9.91 11.93 -5.84
C ASP A 80 10.63 12.70 -4.71
N ASN A 81 11.85 12.33 -4.38
CA ASN A 81 12.60 12.88 -3.23
C ASN A 81 11.86 12.72 -1.89
N PHE A 82 11.02 11.68 -1.77
CA PHE A 82 10.18 11.47 -0.59
C PHE A 82 11.02 11.22 0.67
N GLU A 83 12.07 10.40 0.57
CA GLU A 83 13.01 10.14 1.67
C GLU A 83 13.64 11.44 2.21
N GLN A 84 14.08 12.34 1.30
CA GLN A 84 14.66 13.61 1.67
C GLN A 84 13.63 14.53 2.35
N SER A 85 12.38 14.46 1.92
CA SER A 85 11.30 15.21 2.55
C SER A 85 11.02 14.73 3.97
N VAL A 86 11.05 13.41 4.20
CA VAL A 86 10.94 12.81 5.54
C VAL A 86 12.16 13.18 6.40
N ALA A 87 13.37 13.11 5.83
CA ALA A 87 14.60 13.47 6.54
C ALA A 87 14.56 14.91 7.07
N ARG A 88 14.11 15.87 6.26
CA ARG A 88 13.93 17.27 6.70
C ARG A 88 12.96 17.42 7.89
N LEU A 89 11.85 16.68 7.89
CA LEU A 89 10.93 16.70 9.04
C LEU A 89 11.52 16.00 10.26
N ARG A 90 12.32 14.93 10.04
CA ARG A 90 13.03 14.25 11.12
C ARG A 90 14.06 15.17 11.80
N GLU A 91 14.78 15.97 11.02
CA GLU A 91 15.69 16.99 11.56
C GLU A 91 14.93 18.06 12.35
N ARG A 92 13.75 18.45 11.88
CA ARG A 92 12.94 19.50 12.53
C ARG A 92 12.27 19.06 13.82
N TYR A 93 11.69 17.84 13.84
CA TYR A 93 10.84 17.37 14.94
C TYR A 93 11.48 16.26 15.78
N GLY A 94 12.52 15.61 15.28
CA GLY A 94 13.05 14.37 15.83
C GLY A 94 12.31 13.12 15.35
N ALA A 95 13.04 12.00 15.31
CA ALA A 95 12.53 10.73 14.80
C ALA A 95 11.29 10.21 15.57
N ALA A 96 11.20 10.49 16.87
CA ALA A 96 10.10 10.05 17.73
C ALA A 96 8.81 10.86 17.53
N ARG A 97 8.89 12.00 16.83
CA ARG A 97 7.73 12.86 16.59
C ARG A 97 7.10 12.70 15.22
N ILE A 98 7.56 11.72 14.43
CA ILE A 98 6.99 11.38 13.13
C ILE A 98 6.37 9.99 13.21
N GLY A 99 5.05 9.92 13.02
CA GLY A 99 4.30 8.66 13.01
C GLY A 99 4.37 7.97 11.65
N VAL A 100 4.12 6.65 11.62
CA VAL A 100 4.02 5.83 10.41
C VAL A 100 2.70 5.10 10.43
N PHE A 101 1.86 5.33 9.42
CA PHE A 101 0.52 4.75 9.32
C PHE A 101 0.37 4.10 7.95
N VAL A 102 0.37 2.77 7.91
CA VAL A 102 0.34 1.99 6.66
C VAL A 102 -0.95 1.19 6.56
N GLY A 103 -1.63 1.33 5.43
CA GLY A 103 -2.75 0.47 5.05
C GLY A 103 -2.25 -0.70 4.18
N THR A 104 -2.63 -1.90 4.53
CA THR A 104 -2.38 -3.09 3.70
C THR A 104 -3.42 -4.16 3.96
N SER A 105 -3.84 -4.87 2.92
CA SER A 105 -4.66 -6.07 3.02
C SER A 105 -3.90 -7.33 2.60
N THR A 106 -2.73 -7.18 2.01
CA THR A 106 -1.91 -8.30 1.55
C THR A 106 -0.67 -8.54 2.41
N SER A 107 0.01 -7.48 2.87
CA SER A 107 1.30 -7.66 3.53
C SER A 107 2.19 -8.66 2.74
N GLY A 108 2.91 -9.54 3.41
CA GLY A 108 3.72 -10.59 2.81
C GLY A 108 3.00 -11.93 2.58
N ILE A 109 1.70 -11.91 2.21
CA ILE A 109 0.93 -13.15 1.95
C ILE A 109 1.63 -14.04 0.90
N LEU A 110 2.18 -13.46 -0.17
CA LEU A 110 2.89 -14.23 -1.20
C LEU A 110 4.02 -15.08 -0.62
N GLN A 111 4.79 -14.55 0.35
CA GLN A 111 5.85 -15.33 0.99
C GLN A 111 5.32 -16.52 1.78
N THR A 112 4.14 -16.35 2.40
CA THR A 112 3.45 -17.46 3.06
C THR A 112 2.95 -18.50 2.06
N GLU A 113 2.37 -18.08 0.95
CA GLU A 113 1.93 -18.97 -0.13
C GLU A 113 3.11 -19.80 -0.67
N ILE A 114 4.26 -19.16 -0.87
CA ILE A 114 5.51 -19.83 -1.28
C ILE A 114 5.97 -20.81 -0.21
N ALA A 115 6.01 -20.40 1.06
CA ALA A 115 6.41 -21.26 2.17
C ALA A 115 5.52 -22.51 2.29
N TYR A 116 4.20 -22.36 2.15
CA TYR A 116 3.27 -23.49 2.17
C TYR A 116 3.45 -24.44 0.97
N ARG A 117 3.83 -23.95 -0.19
CA ARG A 117 4.17 -24.78 -1.36
C ARG A 117 5.42 -25.63 -1.12
N HIS A 118 6.36 -25.13 -0.31
CA HIS A 118 7.64 -25.77 0.01
C HIS A 118 7.64 -26.45 1.38
N ARG A 119 6.49 -26.62 2.03
CA ARG A 119 6.39 -27.34 3.31
C ARG A 119 6.88 -28.76 3.18
N ASP A 120 7.48 -29.27 4.25
CA ASP A 120 7.86 -30.68 4.32
C ASP A 120 6.64 -31.59 4.13
N PRO A 121 6.62 -32.50 3.16
CA PRO A 121 5.46 -33.33 2.85
C PRO A 121 5.13 -34.34 3.95
N THR A 122 6.08 -34.68 4.83
CA THR A 122 5.91 -35.68 5.88
C THR A 122 5.46 -35.04 7.20
N THR A 123 6.13 -33.95 7.58
CA THR A 123 5.88 -33.30 8.88
C THR A 123 4.94 -32.12 8.79
N GLY A 124 4.73 -31.54 7.58
CA GLY A 124 3.99 -30.31 7.36
C GLY A 124 4.75 -29.04 7.78
N ALA A 125 6.02 -29.17 8.24
CA ALA A 125 6.81 -28.03 8.69
C ALA A 125 7.09 -27.06 7.54
N LEU A 126 7.01 -25.76 7.84
CA LEU A 126 7.39 -24.70 6.90
C LEU A 126 8.92 -24.59 6.80
N PRO A 127 9.45 -24.05 5.70
CA PRO A 127 10.88 -23.80 5.55
C PRO A 127 11.44 -22.98 6.73
N PRO A 128 12.63 -23.30 7.24
CA PRO A 128 13.20 -22.65 8.42
C PRO A 128 13.57 -21.19 8.22
N ASP A 129 13.70 -20.76 6.97
CA ASP A 129 13.96 -19.36 6.57
C ASP A 129 12.69 -18.52 6.45
N PHE A 130 11.50 -19.11 6.60
CA PHE A 130 10.25 -18.38 6.57
C PHE A 130 10.08 -17.45 7.79
N GLN A 131 10.01 -16.16 7.55
CA GLN A 131 9.98 -15.10 8.57
C GLN A 131 8.56 -14.54 8.77
N TYR A 132 7.65 -15.31 9.39
CA TYR A 132 6.27 -14.87 9.61
C TYR A 132 6.15 -13.47 10.22
N ALA A 133 6.91 -13.21 11.29
CA ALA A 133 6.83 -11.94 12.04
C ALA A 133 7.19 -10.72 11.20
N HIS A 134 8.11 -10.88 10.24
CA HIS A 134 8.65 -9.78 9.45
C HIS A 134 8.09 -9.71 8.02
N THR A 135 7.37 -10.74 7.58
CA THR A 135 6.81 -10.76 6.22
C THR A 135 5.29 -10.83 6.22
N HIS A 136 4.67 -11.87 6.81
CA HIS A 136 3.23 -12.07 6.76
C HIS A 136 2.46 -11.20 7.76
N ASN A 137 2.98 -11.05 8.97
CA ASN A 137 2.32 -10.22 9.98
C ASN A 137 2.08 -8.81 9.44
N ASN A 138 0.83 -8.39 9.36
CA ASN A 138 0.46 -7.10 8.76
C ASN A 138 1.22 -5.93 9.40
N PHE A 139 1.48 -5.99 10.70
CA PHE A 139 2.22 -4.95 11.42
C PHE A 139 3.65 -4.77 10.89
N SER A 140 4.24 -5.81 10.29
CA SER A 140 5.58 -5.76 9.70
C SER A 140 5.73 -4.67 8.64
N SER A 141 4.66 -4.35 7.91
CA SER A 141 4.69 -3.31 6.88
C SER A 141 4.95 -1.91 7.44
N ALA A 142 4.34 -1.56 8.59
CA ALA A 142 4.63 -0.28 9.25
C ALA A 142 6.01 -0.29 9.91
N GLU A 143 6.41 -1.39 10.53
CA GLU A 143 7.73 -1.56 11.11
C GLU A 143 8.82 -1.44 10.04
N PHE A 144 8.63 -2.05 8.87
CA PHE A 144 9.54 -1.92 7.74
C PHE A 144 9.70 -0.45 7.32
N VAL A 145 8.60 0.26 7.07
CA VAL A 145 8.63 1.68 6.67
C VAL A 145 9.28 2.54 7.74
N GLN A 146 8.98 2.30 9.02
CA GLN A 146 9.55 3.00 10.16
C GLN A 146 11.08 2.84 10.22
N ARG A 147 11.56 1.59 10.15
CA ARG A 147 13.00 1.28 10.14
C ARG A 147 13.69 1.82 8.90
N TYR A 148 13.06 1.68 7.72
CA TYR A 148 13.59 2.18 6.46
C TYR A 148 13.85 3.69 6.50
N LEU A 149 12.90 4.47 7.04
CA LEU A 149 12.98 5.93 7.17
C LEU A 149 13.69 6.38 8.46
N GLN A 150 14.17 5.46 9.29
CA GLN A 150 14.84 5.73 10.57
C GLN A 150 13.96 6.58 11.52
N LEU A 151 12.69 6.21 11.63
CA LEU A 151 11.71 6.84 12.51
C LEU A 151 11.50 5.98 13.76
N THR A 152 11.05 6.62 14.85
CA THR A 152 10.75 5.94 16.13
C THR A 152 9.46 6.44 16.78
N GLY A 153 8.65 7.20 16.04
CA GLY A 153 7.33 7.64 16.48
C GLY A 153 6.30 6.51 16.43
N PRO A 154 5.02 6.79 16.70
CA PRO A 154 3.97 5.78 16.63
C PRO A 154 3.92 5.08 15.27
N ALA A 155 3.84 3.75 15.25
CA ALA A 155 3.67 2.96 14.04
C ALA A 155 2.38 2.16 14.13
N VAL A 156 1.53 2.24 13.10
CA VAL A 156 0.21 1.59 13.09
C VAL A 156 -0.05 1.02 11.70
N VAL A 157 -0.62 -0.18 11.66
CA VAL A 157 -1.18 -0.77 10.45
C VAL A 157 -2.70 -0.78 10.54
N VAL A 158 -3.34 -0.43 9.43
CA VAL A 158 -4.77 -0.64 9.22
C VAL A 158 -4.95 -1.70 8.15
N SER A 159 -5.68 -2.77 8.49
CA SER A 159 -6.08 -3.80 7.55
C SER A 159 -7.60 -3.95 7.58
N SER A 160 -8.26 -3.17 6.74
CA SER A 160 -9.72 -3.14 6.57
C SER A 160 -10.09 -3.32 5.09
N ALA A 161 -9.45 -4.30 4.46
CA ALA A 161 -9.59 -4.61 3.04
C ALA A 161 -9.35 -3.36 2.16
N CYS A 162 -10.21 -3.10 1.17
CA CYS A 162 -10.05 -2.04 0.17
C CYS A 162 -9.95 -0.62 0.75
N SER A 163 -10.42 -0.39 1.99
CA SER A 163 -10.40 0.93 2.63
C SER A 163 -9.16 1.19 3.48
N SER A 164 -8.24 0.22 3.60
CA SER A 164 -7.08 0.28 4.50
C SER A 164 -6.26 1.55 4.32
N SER A 165 -5.84 1.84 3.08
CA SER A 165 -4.98 2.99 2.77
C SER A 165 -5.68 4.35 2.88
N ALA A 166 -7.01 4.40 2.89
CA ALA A 166 -7.75 5.62 3.19
C ALA A 166 -7.89 5.86 4.70
N LYS A 167 -8.15 4.81 5.48
CA LYS A 167 -8.35 4.90 6.93
C LYS A 167 -7.11 5.35 7.71
N VAL A 168 -5.90 5.10 7.18
CA VAL A 168 -4.65 5.57 7.83
C VAL A 168 -4.55 7.09 7.93
N PHE A 169 -5.20 7.84 7.03
CA PHE A 169 -5.28 9.30 7.13
C PHE A 169 -6.05 9.74 8.37
N ALA A 170 -7.15 9.05 8.69
CA ALA A 170 -7.91 9.29 9.91
C ALA A 170 -7.07 9.01 11.17
N ASN A 171 -6.31 7.91 11.17
CA ASN A 171 -5.46 7.55 12.29
C ASN A 171 -4.35 8.59 12.49
N ALA A 172 -3.66 9.00 11.41
CA ALA A 172 -2.64 10.02 11.47
C ALA A 172 -3.18 11.36 12.00
N GLN A 173 -4.35 11.79 11.51
CA GLN A 173 -4.99 13.01 11.97
C GLN A 173 -5.32 12.96 13.46
N ARG A 174 -5.87 11.85 13.96
CA ARG A 174 -6.18 11.65 15.38
C ARG A 174 -4.92 11.68 16.23
N MET A 175 -3.85 11.01 15.79
CA MET A 175 -2.57 10.96 16.53
C MET A 175 -1.88 12.32 16.58
N ILE A 176 -1.90 13.07 15.49
CA ILE A 176 -1.36 14.44 15.44
C ILE A 176 -2.22 15.38 16.33
N ALA A 177 -3.54 15.27 16.26
CA ALA A 177 -4.44 16.08 17.08
C ALA A 177 -4.28 15.78 18.58
N ALA A 178 -4.00 14.53 18.95
CA ALA A 178 -3.70 14.13 20.32
C ALA A 178 -2.26 14.51 20.79
N GLY A 179 -1.44 15.11 19.92
CA GLY A 179 -0.07 15.52 20.26
C GLY A 179 0.92 14.37 20.38
N LEU A 180 0.59 13.16 19.89
CA LEU A 180 1.47 11.99 19.92
C LEU A 180 2.56 12.04 18.84
N CYS A 181 2.32 12.78 17.75
CA CYS A 181 3.30 13.11 16.73
C CYS A 181 2.99 14.48 16.12
N ASP A 182 3.97 15.09 15.41
CA ASP A 182 3.83 16.41 14.76
C ASP A 182 3.73 16.26 13.24
N ALA A 183 4.21 15.14 12.72
CA ALA A 183 4.12 14.78 11.31
C ALA A 183 3.85 13.28 11.19
N ALA A 184 3.43 12.84 10.00
CA ALA A 184 3.13 11.46 9.73
C ALA A 184 3.45 11.06 8.29
N VAL A 185 4.08 9.91 8.13
CA VAL A 185 4.11 9.16 6.88
C VAL A 185 2.85 8.30 6.84
N VAL A 186 1.98 8.56 5.89
CA VAL A 186 0.72 7.81 5.69
C VAL A 186 0.70 7.22 4.29
N GLY A 187 0.11 6.06 4.12
CA GLY A 187 -0.02 5.48 2.79
C GLY A 187 -0.46 4.04 2.82
N GLY A 188 -0.36 3.40 1.68
CA GLY A 188 -0.69 2.00 1.55
C GLY A 188 0.24 1.28 0.60
N VAL A 189 0.36 -0.01 0.83
CA VAL A 189 1.06 -0.93 -0.05
C VAL A 189 0.36 -2.27 -0.07
N ASP A 190 -0.02 -2.69 -1.26
CA ASP A 190 -0.56 -4.02 -1.51
C ASP A 190 0.14 -4.62 -2.73
N SER A 191 0.59 -5.86 -2.58
CA SER A 191 1.27 -6.61 -3.64
C SER A 191 0.39 -7.70 -4.21
N LEU A 192 0.66 -8.11 -5.44
CA LEU A 192 0.02 -9.27 -6.04
C LEU A 192 0.32 -10.54 -5.24
N CYS A 193 -0.68 -11.37 -5.06
CA CYS A 193 -0.59 -12.69 -4.46
C CYS A 193 -1.71 -13.60 -5.00
N LEU A 194 -1.54 -14.91 -4.88
CA LEU A 194 -2.48 -15.88 -5.41
C LEU A 194 -3.82 -15.81 -4.66
N THR A 195 -3.75 -15.57 -3.34
CA THR A 195 -4.95 -15.45 -2.49
C THR A 195 -5.89 -14.36 -2.99
N THR A 196 -5.41 -13.19 -3.38
CA THR A 196 -6.27 -12.13 -3.93
C THR A 196 -6.78 -12.48 -5.32
N LEU A 197 -5.92 -12.99 -6.19
CA LEU A 197 -6.31 -13.35 -7.57
C LEU A 197 -7.38 -14.44 -7.59
N TYR A 198 -7.13 -15.57 -6.95
CA TYR A 198 -8.10 -16.67 -6.90
C TYR A 198 -9.30 -16.37 -6.00
N GLY A 199 -9.10 -15.63 -4.92
CA GLY A 199 -10.19 -15.22 -4.01
C GLY A 199 -11.23 -14.37 -4.73
N PHE A 200 -10.82 -13.30 -5.40
CA PHE A 200 -11.75 -12.48 -6.18
C PHE A 200 -12.33 -13.23 -7.39
N ASN A 201 -11.56 -14.12 -8.01
CA ASN A 201 -12.07 -14.97 -9.09
C ASN A 201 -13.16 -15.93 -8.60
N SER A 202 -13.01 -16.52 -7.42
CA SER A 202 -14.02 -17.42 -6.83
C SER A 202 -15.35 -16.73 -6.53
N LEU A 203 -15.30 -15.40 -6.32
CA LEU A 203 -16.46 -14.54 -6.15
C LEU A 203 -17.04 -14.05 -7.48
N GLN A 204 -16.49 -14.47 -8.62
CA GLN A 204 -16.88 -14.04 -9.97
C GLN A 204 -16.77 -12.53 -10.19
N LEU A 205 -15.77 -11.89 -9.56
CA LEU A 205 -15.54 -10.45 -9.62
C LEU A 205 -14.41 -10.08 -10.60
N VAL A 206 -13.63 -11.03 -11.09
CA VAL A 206 -12.49 -10.77 -11.97
C VAL A 206 -12.94 -10.74 -13.44
N SER A 207 -12.55 -9.66 -14.15
CA SER A 207 -12.80 -9.54 -15.59
C SER A 207 -11.77 -10.35 -16.39
N THR A 208 -12.21 -10.97 -17.48
CA THR A 208 -11.32 -11.59 -18.48
C THR A 208 -10.69 -10.59 -19.44
N ARG A 209 -11.16 -9.36 -19.45
CA ARG A 209 -10.65 -8.21 -20.23
C ARG A 209 -10.05 -7.15 -19.29
N PRO A 210 -9.26 -6.18 -19.78
CA PRO A 210 -8.90 -5.04 -18.95
C PRO A 210 -10.14 -4.39 -18.34
N CYS A 211 -10.11 -4.14 -17.02
CA CYS A 211 -11.26 -3.53 -16.34
C CYS A 211 -11.62 -2.17 -16.94
N ARG A 212 -12.93 -1.90 -16.97
CA ARG A 212 -13.52 -0.68 -17.55
C ARG A 212 -14.40 0.03 -16.50
N PRO A 213 -13.77 0.77 -15.56
CA PRO A 213 -14.51 1.45 -14.51
C PRO A 213 -15.56 2.40 -15.12
N PHE A 214 -16.76 2.40 -14.53
CA PHE A 214 -17.90 3.22 -14.92
C PHE A 214 -18.50 2.94 -16.31
N ASP A 215 -17.96 1.99 -17.08
CA ASP A 215 -18.52 1.57 -18.36
C ASP A 215 -19.88 0.83 -18.15
N ALA A 216 -20.83 1.01 -19.09
CA ALA A 216 -22.10 0.30 -19.03
C ALA A 216 -21.92 -1.22 -19.18
N ASP A 217 -20.93 -1.65 -19.98
CA ASP A 217 -20.62 -3.05 -20.26
C ASP A 217 -19.45 -3.57 -19.39
N ARG A 218 -19.19 -2.97 -18.23
CA ARG A 218 -18.20 -3.48 -17.30
C ARG A 218 -18.55 -4.89 -16.82
N ASP A 219 -17.55 -5.75 -16.68
CA ASP A 219 -17.71 -7.18 -16.41
C ASP A 219 -16.82 -7.68 -15.26
N GLY A 220 -16.26 -6.78 -14.47
CA GLY A 220 -15.43 -7.13 -13.32
C GLY A 220 -14.24 -6.21 -13.15
N ILE A 221 -13.30 -6.65 -12.32
CA ILE A 221 -12.09 -5.89 -11.95
C ILE A 221 -10.84 -6.57 -12.49
N SER A 222 -9.78 -5.79 -12.65
CA SER A 222 -8.40 -6.27 -12.81
C SER A 222 -7.65 -6.04 -11.51
N ILE A 223 -6.99 -7.08 -11.00
CA ILE A 223 -6.21 -6.98 -9.76
C ILE A 223 -4.87 -6.32 -10.07
N GLY A 224 -4.41 -5.45 -9.19
CA GLY A 224 -3.13 -4.79 -9.34
C GLY A 224 -2.41 -4.66 -8.01
N GLU A 225 -1.17 -4.17 -8.10
CA GLU A 225 -0.34 -3.84 -6.94
C GLU A 225 0.15 -2.40 -7.04
N ALA A 226 0.37 -1.79 -5.89
CA ALA A 226 0.89 -0.43 -5.80
C ALA A 226 1.45 -0.14 -4.40
N ALA A 227 2.35 0.85 -4.34
CA ALA A 227 2.71 1.54 -3.12
C ALA A 227 2.53 3.04 -3.31
N GLY A 228 1.92 3.70 -2.34
CA GLY A 228 1.77 5.15 -2.33
C GLY A 228 1.88 5.71 -0.93
N PHE A 229 2.65 6.80 -0.78
CA PHE A 229 2.87 7.44 0.51
C PHE A 229 2.68 8.94 0.42
N VAL A 230 2.20 9.51 1.50
CA VAL A 230 1.99 10.95 1.69
C VAL A 230 2.65 11.36 3.00
N LEU A 231 3.31 12.49 2.99
CA LEU A 231 3.90 13.11 4.18
C LEU A 231 2.97 14.21 4.66
N LEU A 232 2.37 14.01 5.81
CA LEU A 232 1.49 14.97 6.48
C LEU A 232 2.22 15.68 7.59
N GLU A 233 1.97 16.97 7.73
CA GLU A 233 2.49 17.81 8.79
C GLU A 233 1.37 18.66 9.39
N LYS A 234 1.40 18.91 10.70
CA LYS A 234 0.50 19.85 11.33
C LYS A 234 0.65 21.22 10.66
N ALA A 235 -0.45 21.82 10.24
CA ALA A 235 -0.42 23.17 9.71
C ALA A 235 0.11 24.14 10.80
N GLY A 236 0.96 25.07 10.39
CA GLY A 236 1.25 26.25 11.19
C GLY A 236 0.00 27.14 11.33
N ASP A 237 0.18 28.34 11.81
CA ASP A 237 -0.96 29.23 12.11
C ASP A 237 -1.88 29.51 10.91
N ARG A 238 -1.36 29.49 9.69
CA ARG A 238 -2.16 29.59 8.46
C ARG A 238 -1.51 28.82 7.30
N PRO A 239 -2.21 27.85 6.67
CA PRO A 239 -1.81 27.32 5.37
C PRO A 239 -1.77 28.44 4.33
N THR A 240 -0.84 28.37 3.39
CA THR A 240 -0.79 29.26 2.22
C THR A 240 -1.77 28.80 1.15
N HIS A 241 -2.05 29.65 0.16
CA HIS A 241 -2.92 29.32 -0.97
C HIS A 241 -2.39 28.10 -1.78
N ASP A 242 -1.10 27.91 -1.80
CA ASP A 242 -0.45 26.84 -2.58
C ASP A 242 -0.34 25.51 -1.81
N ASP A 243 -0.70 25.46 -0.53
CA ASP A 243 -0.64 24.25 0.28
C ASP A 243 -1.83 23.33 -0.03
N VAL A 244 -1.54 22.07 -0.33
CA VAL A 244 -2.55 21.01 -0.36
C VAL A 244 -2.79 20.55 1.08
N CYS A 245 -4.06 20.58 1.50
CA CYS A 245 -4.42 20.30 2.88
C CYS A 245 -5.42 19.14 3.00
N LEU A 246 -5.18 18.27 3.97
CA LEU A 246 -6.19 17.36 4.50
C LEU A 246 -7.06 18.14 5.50
N LEU A 247 -8.28 18.49 5.10
CA LEU A 247 -9.20 19.30 5.89
C LEU A 247 -9.96 18.48 6.95
N GLY A 248 -10.23 17.23 6.65
CA GLY A 248 -10.98 16.34 7.54
C GLY A 248 -11.05 14.92 7.02
N VAL A 249 -11.57 14.04 7.84
CA VAL A 249 -11.80 12.62 7.53
C VAL A 249 -13.19 12.22 8.02
N GLY A 250 -13.82 11.29 7.32
CA GLY A 250 -15.09 10.67 7.69
C GLY A 250 -15.03 9.17 7.45
N GLU A 251 -15.65 8.40 8.33
CA GLU A 251 -15.72 6.95 8.23
C GLU A 251 -17.16 6.51 8.52
N SER A 252 -17.65 5.57 7.75
CA SER A 252 -18.92 4.89 7.98
C SER A 252 -18.74 3.38 7.84
N CYS A 253 -19.70 2.65 8.36
CA CYS A 253 -19.82 1.21 8.17
C CYS A 253 -21.28 0.94 7.76
N ASP A 254 -21.44 0.30 6.61
CA ASP A 254 -22.77 -0.07 6.14
C ASP A 254 -23.15 -1.45 6.65
N ASP A 255 -24.43 -1.67 6.96
CA ASP A 255 -24.98 -2.96 7.36
C ASP A 255 -25.01 -3.97 6.20
N ILE A 256 -24.86 -3.49 4.95
CA ILE A 256 -24.85 -4.32 3.76
C ILE A 256 -23.42 -4.72 3.45
N THR A 257 -23.13 -6.02 3.56
CA THR A 257 -21.84 -6.55 3.12
C THR A 257 -21.72 -6.41 1.61
N CYS A 258 -20.53 -6.06 1.11
CA CYS A 258 -20.21 -5.96 -0.32
C CYS A 258 -20.54 -7.23 -1.14
N LEU A 259 -20.90 -8.31 -0.47
CA LEU A 259 -21.19 -9.65 -1.02
C LEU A 259 -22.69 -9.92 -1.21
N ARG A 260 -23.59 -9.03 -0.82
CA ARG A 260 -25.00 -9.17 -1.16
C ARG A 260 -25.27 -8.50 -2.50
N PRO A 261 -25.81 -9.21 -3.48
CA PRO A 261 -26.33 -8.59 -4.70
C PRO A 261 -27.37 -7.53 -4.28
N ILE A 262 -27.17 -6.29 -4.69
CA ILE A 262 -28.21 -5.25 -4.53
C ILE A 262 -29.39 -5.74 -5.35
N PRO A 263 -30.60 -5.91 -4.77
CA PRO A 263 -31.78 -6.24 -5.55
C PRO A 263 -31.92 -5.18 -6.64
N ARG A 264 -31.98 -5.61 -7.90
CA ARG A 264 -32.29 -4.71 -9.00
C ARG A 264 -33.72 -4.18 -8.77
N ALA A 265 -33.85 -2.87 -8.60
CA ALA A 265 -35.15 -2.22 -8.60
C ALA A 265 -35.78 -2.26 -9.98
#